data_5f98fda0e1a2e53d82e0c9df6e8ebc48
#
_entry.id   5f98fda0e1a2e53d82e0c9df6e8ebc48
#
_cell.length_a   1.000
_cell.length_b   1.000
_cell.length_c   1.000
_cell.angle_alpha   90.00
_cell.angle_beta   90.00
_cell.angle_gamma   90.00
#
_symmetry.space_group_name_H-M   'P 1'
#
loop_
_entity.id
_entity.type
_entity.pdbx_description
1 polymer ?
#
loop_
_entity_poly.entity_id
_entity_poly.type
_entity_poly.pdbx_seq_one_letter_code
_entity_poly.pdbx_strand_id
1 'polypeptide(L)'
;GAATRPRVRRKSARHIMLRATEKELNMILAIDIGNTTVALGGIRDGRVCFVARMDTVRTRTAAEYRAEMDKIFAHRRHPERPMRFEGAVLTSVVPQITGALAECARHYTGKTPVIVSPDIRTGLTMGVDEPRAVGKDRLVDAAYAAANFPLPIVTVDLGTATTFNVVDKDRVFRGGVICPGLSTGLRALGERCAQLPQVHLGSPKKAIGTNTESCMLSGSVLGTAVLIDGMVQRIEEELGSPATLVVTGGLAKYVTPLCRHPLTYDPELLMKGLALLYQLNAPQEHGRRHGGGRHYGQQGRLRAKHPH
;
A
#
# COMPACT_ATOMS: atom_id res chain seq x y z
N GLY A 1 25.27 -51.45 37.52
CA GLY A 1 25.18 -50.79 36.23
C GLY A 1 24.29 -49.58 36.32
N ALA A 2 24.88 -48.36 36.47
CA ALA A 2 24.12 -47.11 36.47
C ALA A 2 24.06 -46.61 35.05
N ALA A 3 22.84 -46.51 34.49
CA ALA A 3 22.57 -45.96 33.18
C ALA A 3 22.52 -44.40 33.25
N THR A 4 23.52 -43.75 32.66
CA THR A 4 23.58 -42.30 32.45
C THR A 4 22.57 -41.87 31.40
N ARG A 5 21.57 -41.11 31.79
CA ARG A 5 20.63 -40.43 30.88
C ARG A 5 21.30 -39.21 30.19
N PRO A 6 21.18 -39.04 28.89
CA PRO A 6 21.77 -37.89 28.22
C PRO A 6 21.05 -36.57 28.56
N ARG A 7 21.81 -35.57 28.98
CA ARG A 7 21.39 -34.18 29.16
C ARG A 7 21.02 -33.59 27.79
N VAL A 8 19.74 -33.56 27.43
CA VAL A 8 19.23 -32.82 26.26
C VAL A 8 19.35 -31.31 26.54
N ARG A 9 20.06 -30.62 25.63
CA ARG A 9 20.35 -29.18 25.66
C ARG A 9 19.06 -28.34 25.71
N ARG A 10 18.72 -27.78 26.87
CA ARG A 10 17.63 -26.80 27.05
C ARG A 10 17.88 -25.41 26.41
N LYS A 11 18.96 -25.24 25.62
CA LYS A 11 19.30 -23.96 24.98
C LYS A 11 18.54 -23.69 23.68
N SER A 12 17.97 -24.69 23.01
CA SER A 12 17.36 -24.51 21.68
C SER A 12 15.93 -23.96 21.72
N ALA A 13 15.12 -24.36 22.72
CA ALA A 13 13.72 -23.94 22.82
C ALA A 13 13.57 -22.45 23.18
N ARG A 14 14.43 -21.94 24.08
CA ARG A 14 14.40 -20.53 24.47
C ARG A 14 14.87 -19.60 23.34
N HIS A 15 15.80 -20.06 22.51
CA HIS A 15 16.30 -19.31 21.33
C HIS A 15 15.29 -19.30 20.17
N ILE A 16 14.54 -20.39 19.99
CA ILE A 16 13.45 -20.50 19.01
C ILE A 16 12.27 -19.65 19.44
N MET A 17 11.92 -19.67 20.73
CA MET A 17 10.84 -18.85 21.30
C MET A 17 11.15 -17.35 21.25
N LEU A 18 12.40 -16.93 21.53
CA LEU A 18 12.83 -15.54 21.42
C LEU A 18 12.84 -15.05 19.95
N ARG A 19 13.23 -15.90 18.99
CA ARG A 19 13.15 -15.56 17.55
C ARG A 19 11.71 -15.50 17.03
N ALA A 20 10.81 -16.32 17.54
CA ALA A 20 9.39 -16.26 17.23
C ALA A 20 8.76 -14.96 17.76
N THR A 21 9.05 -14.58 19.02
CA THR A 21 8.58 -13.34 19.64
C THR A 21 9.19 -12.07 19.01
N GLU A 22 10.45 -12.12 18.54
CA GLU A 22 11.06 -11.00 17.81
C GLU A 22 10.45 -10.83 16.41
N LYS A 23 10.11 -11.91 15.73
CA LYS A 23 9.46 -11.87 14.40
C LYS A 23 8.02 -11.35 14.50
N GLU A 24 7.34 -11.62 15.63
CA GLU A 24 6.00 -11.10 15.93
C GLU A 24 5.96 -9.59 16.21
N LEU A 25 7.10 -8.94 16.47
CA LEU A 25 7.18 -7.51 16.78
C LEU A 25 7.56 -6.63 15.59
N ASN A 26 8.06 -7.20 14.50
CA ASN A 26 8.55 -6.46 13.34
C ASN A 26 7.42 -6.10 12.38
N MET A 27 7.38 -4.84 11.97
CA MET A 27 6.42 -4.30 11.01
C MET A 27 7.16 -3.77 9.77
N ILE A 28 6.46 -3.68 8.66
CA ILE A 28 6.86 -2.87 7.50
C ILE A 28 6.33 -1.45 7.72
N LEU A 29 7.19 -0.46 7.58
CA LEU A 29 6.79 0.94 7.54
C LEU A 29 6.39 1.30 6.11
N ALA A 30 5.10 1.50 5.87
CA ALA A 30 4.58 2.00 4.60
C ALA A 30 4.40 3.52 4.68
N ILE A 31 4.88 4.24 3.66
CA ILE A 31 4.78 5.70 3.57
C ILE A 31 4.17 6.06 2.23
N ASP A 32 3.03 6.74 2.26
CA ASP A 32 2.40 7.32 1.08
C ASP A 32 2.49 8.84 1.14
N ILE A 33 3.16 9.43 0.16
CA ILE A 33 3.40 10.87 0.07
C ILE A 33 2.48 11.47 -1.00
N GLY A 34 1.30 11.88 -0.56
CA GLY A 34 0.34 12.62 -1.36
C GLY A 34 0.58 14.14 -1.35
N ASN A 35 -0.12 14.85 -2.23
CA ASN A 35 0.01 16.32 -2.37
C ASN A 35 -0.41 17.10 -1.10
N THR A 36 -1.35 16.57 -0.35
CA THR A 36 -1.93 17.22 0.83
C THR A 36 -1.52 16.53 2.12
N THR A 37 -1.32 15.22 2.08
CA THR A 37 -1.16 14.40 3.27
C THR A 37 -0.09 13.34 3.03
N VAL A 38 0.78 13.15 4.02
CA VAL A 38 1.65 11.98 4.12
C VAL A 38 0.98 10.96 5.05
N ALA A 39 0.68 9.77 4.53
CA ALA A 39 0.15 8.68 5.33
C ALA A 39 1.25 7.70 5.73
N LEU A 40 1.24 7.28 6.99
CA LEU A 40 2.17 6.32 7.59
C LEU A 40 1.40 5.08 8.01
N GLY A 41 1.81 3.91 7.56
CA GLY A 41 1.22 2.63 7.96
C GLY A 41 2.25 1.72 8.61
N GLY A 42 1.86 1.03 9.68
CA GLY A 42 2.59 -0.11 10.20
C GLY A 42 1.87 -1.38 9.80
N ILE A 43 2.53 -2.25 9.04
CA ILE A 43 1.93 -3.48 8.51
C ILE A 43 2.71 -4.69 9.05
N ARG A 44 1.98 -5.68 9.55
CA ARG A 44 2.53 -6.95 10.05
C ARG A 44 1.73 -8.10 9.48
N ASP A 45 2.41 -9.07 8.89
CA ASP A 45 1.79 -10.29 8.33
C ASP A 45 0.60 -9.97 7.41
N GLY A 46 0.75 -8.94 6.56
CA GLY A 46 -0.28 -8.47 5.64
C GLY A 46 -1.44 -7.70 6.29
N ARG A 47 -1.43 -7.49 7.62
CA ARG A 47 -2.45 -6.72 8.34
C ARG A 47 -1.96 -5.33 8.67
N VAL A 48 -2.78 -4.33 8.43
CA VAL A 48 -2.53 -2.96 8.82
C VAL A 48 -2.76 -2.82 10.32
N CYS A 49 -1.68 -2.58 11.07
CA CYS A 49 -1.73 -2.43 12.53
C CYS A 49 -2.14 -1.01 12.93
N PHE A 50 -1.73 -0.02 12.14
CA PHE A 50 -2.14 1.37 12.30
C PHE A 50 -1.96 2.14 11.00
N VAL A 51 -2.73 3.22 10.85
CA VAL A 51 -2.50 4.29 9.89
C VAL A 51 -2.49 5.62 10.63
N ALA A 52 -1.53 6.47 10.30
CA ALA A 52 -1.44 7.84 10.77
C ALA A 52 -1.27 8.78 9.59
N ARG A 53 -1.61 10.04 9.79
CA ARG A 53 -1.48 11.07 8.75
C ARG A 53 -0.83 12.31 9.35
N MET A 54 -0.03 12.98 8.53
CA MET A 54 0.52 14.31 8.79
C MET A 54 0.44 15.13 7.51
N ASP A 55 0.47 16.44 7.62
CA ASP A 55 0.40 17.35 6.48
C ASP A 55 1.64 17.26 5.61
N THR A 56 1.44 17.31 4.29
CA THR A 56 2.49 17.46 3.31
C THR A 56 2.97 18.92 3.31
N VAL A 57 4.17 19.15 3.82
CA VAL A 57 4.82 20.47 3.83
C VAL A 57 6.10 20.38 3.02
N ARG A 58 6.10 20.96 1.82
CA ARG A 58 7.18 20.80 0.83
C ARG A 58 8.53 21.39 1.28
N THR A 59 8.52 22.29 2.24
CA THR A 59 9.71 22.96 2.77
C THR A 59 10.30 22.26 4.00
N ARG A 60 9.64 21.24 4.57
CA ARG A 60 10.15 20.50 5.74
C ARG A 60 11.38 19.69 5.39
N THR A 61 12.36 19.77 6.26
CA THR A 61 13.58 18.93 6.24
C THR A 61 13.28 17.51 6.75
N ALA A 62 14.22 16.60 6.53
CA ALA A 62 14.14 15.25 7.08
C ALA A 62 14.06 15.25 8.62
N ALA A 63 14.79 16.16 9.29
CA ALA A 63 14.76 16.28 10.74
C ALA A 63 13.38 16.71 11.27
N GLU A 64 12.71 17.65 10.60
CA GLU A 64 11.36 18.10 10.97
C GLU A 64 10.32 17.03 10.72
N TYR A 65 10.37 16.31 9.58
CA TYR A 65 9.52 15.16 9.34
C TYR A 65 9.72 14.06 10.37
N ARG A 66 10.98 13.78 10.74
CA ARG A 66 11.29 12.79 11.76
C ARG A 66 10.70 13.19 13.13
N ALA A 67 10.79 14.46 13.51
CA ALA A 67 10.20 14.94 14.75
C ALA A 67 8.68 14.75 14.80
N GLU A 68 7.98 14.97 13.69
CA GLU A 68 6.54 14.66 13.59
C GLU A 68 6.25 13.16 13.65
N MET A 69 7.04 12.33 12.96
CA MET A 69 6.91 10.87 13.02
C MET A 69 7.18 10.34 14.43
N ASP A 70 8.17 10.90 15.14
CA ASP A 70 8.47 10.52 16.54
C ASP A 70 7.28 10.79 17.47
N LYS A 71 6.59 11.93 17.33
CA LYS A 71 5.36 12.23 18.06
C LYS A 71 4.26 11.20 17.75
N ILE A 72 4.05 10.91 16.47
CA ILE A 72 3.06 9.92 16.01
C ILE A 72 3.35 8.55 16.59
N PHE A 73 4.60 8.11 16.56
CA PHE A 73 5.00 6.79 17.06
C PHE A 73 5.00 6.72 18.59
N ALA A 74 5.36 7.80 19.28
CA ALA A 74 5.32 7.87 20.74
C ALA A 74 3.91 7.61 21.30
N HIS A 75 2.87 8.18 20.67
CA HIS A 75 1.48 7.97 21.05
C HIS A 75 0.97 6.54 20.80
N ARG A 76 1.70 5.74 20.03
CA ARG A 76 1.34 4.35 19.67
C ARG A 76 2.23 3.30 20.33
N ARG A 77 3.27 3.72 21.06
CA ARG A 77 4.15 2.80 21.78
C ARG A 77 3.40 2.20 22.96
N HIS A 78 3.32 0.87 23.00
CA HIS A 78 2.97 0.17 24.22
C HIS A 78 4.23 0.03 25.08
N PRO A 79 4.18 0.29 26.42
CA PRO A 79 5.36 0.23 27.28
C PRO A 79 6.14 -1.10 27.17
N GLU A 80 5.41 -2.20 27.03
CA GLU A 80 5.99 -3.55 26.96
C GLU A 80 6.27 -4.07 25.55
N ARG A 81 5.86 -3.33 24.50
CA ARG A 81 6.00 -3.75 23.09
C ARG A 81 6.56 -2.62 22.26
N PRO A 82 7.89 -2.48 22.18
CA PRO A 82 8.51 -1.45 21.36
C PRO A 82 8.13 -1.64 19.88
N MET A 83 7.75 -0.55 19.24
CA MET A 83 7.49 -0.53 17.80
C MET A 83 8.82 -0.71 17.06
N ARG A 84 8.92 -1.76 16.24
CA ARG A 84 10.11 -2.08 15.44
C ARG A 84 9.69 -2.23 13.98
N PHE A 85 10.50 -1.67 13.09
CA PHE A 85 10.31 -1.80 11.66
C PHE A 85 11.46 -2.61 11.07
N GLU A 86 11.14 -3.68 10.34
CA GLU A 86 12.12 -4.52 9.65
C GLU A 86 12.54 -3.97 8.29
N GLY A 87 11.75 -3.05 7.74
CA GLY A 87 12.00 -2.38 6.47
C GLY A 87 10.91 -1.36 6.17
N ALA A 88 11.08 -0.62 5.09
CA ALA A 88 10.13 0.38 4.66
C ALA A 88 9.88 0.33 3.15
N VAL A 89 8.69 0.77 2.77
CA VAL A 89 8.26 1.00 1.38
C VAL A 89 7.62 2.37 1.27
N LEU A 90 7.89 3.05 0.17
CA LEU A 90 7.49 4.43 -0.01
C LEU A 90 6.94 4.65 -1.42
N THR A 91 5.76 5.25 -1.51
CA THR A 91 5.23 5.85 -2.74
C THR A 91 5.16 7.36 -2.61
N SER A 92 5.35 8.09 -3.72
CA SER A 92 5.35 9.54 -3.69
C SER A 92 4.90 10.14 -5.02
N VAL A 93 4.02 11.13 -4.92
CA VAL A 93 3.65 12.06 -6.00
C VAL A 93 4.23 13.48 -5.75
N VAL A 94 5.10 13.61 -4.73
CA VAL A 94 5.74 14.90 -4.34
C VAL A 94 7.27 14.73 -4.31
N PRO A 95 7.95 14.87 -5.45
CA PRO A 95 9.40 14.61 -5.57
C PRO A 95 10.26 15.40 -4.58
N GLN A 96 9.85 16.63 -4.23
CA GLN A 96 10.62 17.54 -3.38
C GLN A 96 10.91 16.99 -1.99
N ILE A 97 10.02 16.17 -1.43
CA ILE A 97 10.16 15.64 -0.06
C ILE A 97 10.39 14.13 -0.01
N THR A 98 10.42 13.48 -1.18
CA THR A 98 10.65 12.03 -1.26
C THR A 98 11.97 11.63 -0.62
N GLY A 99 13.05 12.38 -0.87
CA GLY A 99 14.36 12.13 -0.27
C GLY A 99 14.37 12.27 1.25
N ALA A 100 13.72 13.31 1.77
CA ALA A 100 13.61 13.55 3.21
C ALA A 100 12.88 12.41 3.93
N LEU A 101 11.77 11.93 3.38
CA LEU A 101 11.01 10.83 3.96
C LEU A 101 11.70 9.46 3.76
N ALA A 102 12.47 9.27 2.69
CA ALA A 102 13.33 8.10 2.52
C ALA A 102 14.45 8.07 3.57
N GLU A 103 15.02 9.22 3.94
CA GLU A 103 15.99 9.33 5.04
C GLU A 103 15.34 8.99 6.38
N CYS A 104 14.15 9.52 6.66
CA CYS A 104 13.38 9.14 7.86
C CYS A 104 13.12 7.63 7.91
N ALA A 105 12.68 7.02 6.81
CA ALA A 105 12.44 5.60 6.74
C ALA A 105 13.72 4.79 7.05
N ARG A 106 14.86 5.22 6.53
CA ARG A 106 16.17 4.60 6.82
C ARG A 106 16.54 4.73 8.29
N HIS A 107 16.24 5.87 8.92
CA HIS A 107 16.47 6.06 10.35
C HIS A 107 15.73 5.03 11.22
N TYR A 108 14.45 4.77 10.92
CA TYR A 108 13.63 3.85 11.71
C TYR A 108 13.89 2.36 11.43
N THR A 109 14.37 2.04 10.23
CA THR A 109 14.53 0.64 9.81
C THR A 109 15.99 0.17 9.77
N GLY A 110 16.94 1.10 9.73
CA GLY A 110 18.36 0.80 9.45
C GLY A 110 18.62 0.34 8.02
N LYS A 111 17.60 0.33 7.14
CA LYS A 111 17.66 -0.18 5.76
C LYS A 111 17.20 0.87 4.76
N THR A 112 17.71 0.79 3.53
CA THR A 112 17.20 1.62 2.42
C THR A 112 15.76 1.19 2.11
N PRO A 113 14.79 2.14 2.08
CA PRO A 113 13.41 1.81 1.77
C PRO A 113 13.27 1.39 0.31
N VAL A 114 12.29 0.52 0.05
CA VAL A 114 11.81 0.24 -1.31
C VAL A 114 11.02 1.46 -1.77
N ILE A 115 11.43 2.09 -2.86
CA ILE A 115 10.70 3.25 -3.44
C ILE A 115 9.93 2.76 -4.64
N VAL A 116 8.62 2.97 -4.63
CA VAL A 116 7.74 2.63 -5.76
C VAL A 116 8.14 3.47 -6.97
N SER A 117 8.51 2.80 -8.04
CA SER A 117 8.93 3.38 -9.31
C SER A 117 8.26 2.65 -10.47
N PRO A 118 8.30 3.17 -11.70
CA PRO A 118 7.77 2.49 -12.87
C PRO A 118 8.40 1.11 -13.14
N ASP A 119 9.62 0.90 -12.67
CA ASP A 119 10.39 -0.32 -12.89
C ASP A 119 10.25 -1.34 -11.74
N ILE A 120 9.43 -1.03 -10.73
CA ILE A 120 9.19 -1.94 -9.58
C ILE A 120 8.39 -3.17 -10.02
N ARG A 121 8.67 -4.32 -9.45
CA ARG A 121 7.88 -5.53 -9.68
C ARG A 121 6.52 -5.39 -9.01
N THR A 122 5.45 -5.37 -9.81
CA THR A 122 4.06 -5.23 -9.36
C THR A 122 3.27 -6.52 -9.52
N GLY A 123 3.74 -7.47 -10.33
CA GLY A 123 2.97 -8.62 -10.78
C GLY A 123 1.95 -8.30 -11.87
N LEU A 124 2.01 -7.09 -12.44
CA LEU A 124 1.19 -6.64 -13.55
C LEU A 124 2.02 -6.44 -14.80
N THR A 125 1.42 -6.66 -15.96
CA THR A 125 1.92 -6.21 -17.25
C THR A 125 1.32 -4.83 -17.55
N MET A 126 2.12 -3.92 -18.08
CA MET A 126 1.65 -2.58 -18.43
C MET A 126 1.14 -2.55 -19.87
N GLY A 127 -0.16 -2.31 -20.05
CA GLY A 127 -0.84 -2.21 -21.34
C GLY A 127 -1.28 -0.78 -21.68
N VAL A 128 -0.48 0.21 -21.28
CA VAL A 128 -0.73 1.64 -21.50
C VAL A 128 0.36 2.24 -22.36
N ASP A 129 0.07 3.35 -23.05
CA ASP A 129 0.99 4.01 -23.97
C ASP A 129 2.26 4.52 -23.27
N GLU A 130 2.11 5.09 -22.05
CA GLU A 130 3.20 5.66 -21.26
C GLU A 130 3.26 5.03 -19.86
N PRO A 131 3.83 3.83 -19.70
CA PRO A 131 3.88 3.12 -18.41
C PRO A 131 4.53 3.94 -17.29
N ARG A 132 5.53 4.76 -17.61
CA ARG A 132 6.26 5.59 -16.64
C ARG A 132 5.49 6.82 -16.16
N ALA A 133 4.44 7.22 -16.88
CA ALA A 133 3.57 8.34 -16.52
C ALA A 133 2.44 7.93 -15.58
N VAL A 134 2.21 6.63 -15.38
CA VAL A 134 1.17 6.14 -14.46
C VAL A 134 1.49 6.55 -13.02
N GLY A 135 0.50 7.11 -12.34
CA GLY A 135 0.59 7.44 -10.92
C GLY A 135 0.95 6.21 -10.10
N LYS A 136 1.93 6.37 -9.22
CA LYS A 136 2.50 5.24 -8.45
C LYS A 136 1.48 4.68 -7.46
N ASP A 137 0.65 5.53 -6.86
CA ASP A 137 -0.49 5.19 -6.01
C ASP A 137 -1.49 4.30 -6.76
N ARG A 138 -1.82 4.66 -8.00
CA ARG A 138 -2.69 3.88 -8.87
C ARG A 138 -2.13 2.47 -9.14
N LEU A 139 -0.82 2.36 -9.35
CA LEU A 139 -0.14 1.07 -9.53
C LEU A 139 -0.18 0.22 -8.27
N VAL A 140 0.00 0.83 -7.10
CA VAL A 140 -0.05 0.13 -5.80
C VAL A 140 -1.42 -0.48 -5.57
N ASP A 141 -2.49 0.29 -5.77
CA ASP A 141 -3.87 -0.18 -5.62
C ASP A 141 -4.20 -1.30 -6.60
N ALA A 142 -3.86 -1.11 -7.87
CA ALA A 142 -4.10 -2.11 -8.91
C ALA A 142 -3.33 -3.42 -8.67
N ALA A 143 -2.07 -3.34 -8.23
CA ALA A 143 -1.25 -4.50 -7.94
C ALA A 143 -1.84 -5.34 -6.79
N TYR A 144 -2.23 -4.68 -5.69
CA TYR A 144 -2.83 -5.40 -4.57
C TYR A 144 -4.18 -6.00 -4.95
N ALA A 145 -5.03 -5.22 -5.60
CA ALA A 145 -6.35 -5.67 -6.00
C ALA A 145 -6.26 -6.88 -6.95
N ALA A 146 -5.41 -6.82 -7.96
CA ALA A 146 -5.21 -7.93 -8.88
C ALA A 146 -4.61 -9.19 -8.23
N ALA A 147 -3.86 -9.04 -7.14
CA ALA A 147 -3.29 -10.17 -6.42
C ALA A 147 -4.29 -10.87 -5.47
N ASN A 148 -5.32 -10.14 -5.00
CA ASN A 148 -6.16 -10.60 -3.89
C ASN A 148 -7.65 -10.75 -4.23
N PHE A 149 -8.10 -10.25 -5.40
CA PHE A 149 -9.49 -10.30 -5.82
C PHE A 149 -9.63 -10.94 -7.22
N PRO A 150 -10.82 -11.42 -7.59
CA PRO A 150 -11.07 -11.97 -8.92
C PRO A 150 -10.83 -10.93 -10.04
N LEU A 151 -10.28 -11.40 -11.16
CA LEU A 151 -10.07 -10.61 -12.37
C LEU A 151 -11.20 -10.87 -13.40
N PRO A 152 -11.51 -9.89 -14.29
CA PRO A 152 -10.94 -8.54 -14.33
C PRO A 152 -11.39 -7.70 -13.15
N ILE A 153 -10.65 -6.62 -12.86
CA ILE A 153 -10.90 -5.79 -11.67
C ILE A 153 -10.79 -4.30 -11.99
N VAL A 154 -11.67 -3.53 -11.36
CA VAL A 154 -11.65 -2.08 -11.32
C VAL A 154 -11.41 -1.63 -9.88
N THR A 155 -10.37 -0.85 -9.63
CA THR A 155 -10.22 -0.15 -8.34
C THR A 155 -10.64 1.29 -8.50
N VAL A 156 -11.33 1.82 -7.49
CA VAL A 156 -11.73 3.25 -7.44
C VAL A 156 -11.19 3.85 -6.15
N ASP A 157 -10.32 4.85 -6.27
CA ASP A 157 -9.86 5.64 -5.12
C ASP A 157 -10.58 6.99 -5.08
N LEU A 158 -11.23 7.26 -3.95
CA LEU A 158 -11.94 8.52 -3.65
C LEU A 158 -11.07 9.43 -2.78
N GLY A 159 -10.02 9.96 -3.39
CA GLY A 159 -9.06 10.89 -2.80
C GLY A 159 -9.23 12.34 -3.27
N THR A 160 -8.11 13.05 -3.44
CA THR A 160 -8.06 14.41 -4.04
C THR A 160 -8.58 14.40 -5.48
N ALA A 161 -8.27 13.37 -6.23
CA ALA A 161 -8.95 12.99 -7.46
C ALA A 161 -9.77 11.72 -7.20
N THR A 162 -10.77 11.44 -8.02
CA THR A 162 -11.41 10.13 -8.13
C THR A 162 -10.75 9.39 -9.28
N THR A 163 -10.04 8.30 -8.98
CA THR A 163 -9.32 7.54 -10.00
C THR A 163 -9.88 6.13 -10.14
N PHE A 164 -10.01 5.67 -11.39
CA PHE A 164 -10.35 4.29 -11.73
C PHE A 164 -9.13 3.63 -12.31
N ASN A 165 -8.81 2.42 -11.87
CA ASN A 165 -7.72 1.63 -12.42
C ASN A 165 -8.28 0.28 -12.85
N VAL A 166 -7.97 -0.11 -14.08
CA VAL A 166 -8.51 -1.31 -14.71
C VAL A 166 -7.39 -2.32 -14.92
N VAL A 167 -7.58 -3.53 -14.41
CA VAL A 167 -6.72 -4.68 -14.70
C VAL A 167 -7.58 -5.77 -15.31
N ASP A 168 -7.22 -6.22 -16.51
CA ASP A 168 -7.95 -7.25 -17.22
C ASP A 168 -7.71 -8.68 -16.67
N LYS A 169 -8.35 -9.66 -17.27
CA LYS A 169 -8.24 -11.08 -16.88
C LYS A 169 -6.82 -11.64 -16.98
N ASP A 170 -5.97 -11.07 -17.82
CA ASP A 170 -4.60 -11.49 -18.08
C ASP A 170 -3.56 -10.73 -17.24
N ARG A 171 -4.01 -10.01 -16.20
CA ARG A 171 -3.20 -9.15 -15.32
C ARG A 171 -2.54 -7.98 -16.06
N VAL A 172 -3.13 -7.51 -17.14
CA VAL A 172 -2.65 -6.32 -17.84
C VAL A 172 -3.32 -5.08 -17.26
N PHE A 173 -2.53 -4.14 -16.77
CA PHE A 173 -3.01 -2.82 -16.37
C PHE A 173 -3.38 -2.02 -17.63
N ARG A 174 -4.68 -1.83 -17.86
CA ARG A 174 -5.24 -1.23 -19.07
C ARG A 174 -5.36 0.30 -19.00
N GLY A 175 -4.97 0.90 -17.90
CA GLY A 175 -5.17 2.32 -17.65
C GLY A 175 -6.36 2.58 -16.74
N GLY A 176 -7.18 3.57 -17.07
CA GLY A 176 -8.35 3.90 -16.29
C GLY A 176 -8.87 5.32 -16.49
N VAL A 177 -9.57 5.85 -15.49
CA VAL A 177 -10.24 7.15 -15.55
C VAL A 177 -9.76 8.04 -14.41
N ILE A 178 -9.66 9.35 -14.63
CA ILE A 178 -9.34 10.34 -13.60
C ILE A 178 -10.40 11.44 -13.67
N CYS A 179 -11.09 11.64 -12.54
CA CYS A 179 -12.10 12.68 -12.37
C CYS A 179 -11.74 13.59 -11.21
N PRO A 180 -12.34 14.79 -11.11
CA PRO A 180 -12.24 15.60 -9.91
C PRO A 180 -12.70 14.80 -8.68
N GLY A 181 -11.95 14.87 -7.59
CA GLY A 181 -12.36 14.24 -6.34
C GLY A 181 -13.56 14.95 -5.73
N LEU A 182 -14.33 14.24 -4.94
CA LEU A 182 -15.56 14.71 -4.31
C LEU A 182 -15.38 16.05 -3.56
N SER A 183 -14.41 16.13 -2.66
CA SER A 183 -14.12 17.38 -1.94
C SER A 183 -13.57 18.48 -2.84
N THR A 184 -12.79 18.12 -3.86
CA THR A 184 -12.24 19.07 -4.83
C THR A 184 -13.35 19.71 -5.64
N GLY A 185 -14.29 18.91 -6.15
CA GLY A 185 -15.45 19.40 -6.90
C GLY A 185 -16.36 20.29 -6.04
N LEU A 186 -16.69 19.83 -4.83
CA LEU A 186 -17.55 20.58 -3.91
C LEU A 186 -16.94 21.93 -3.52
N ARG A 187 -15.64 21.96 -3.23
CA ARG A 187 -14.92 23.19 -2.93
C ARG A 187 -14.87 24.14 -4.13
N ALA A 188 -14.61 23.61 -5.33
CA ALA A 188 -14.56 24.42 -6.55
C ALA A 188 -15.90 25.12 -6.84
N LEU A 189 -17.03 24.48 -6.54
CA LEU A 189 -18.36 25.12 -6.62
C LEU A 189 -18.47 26.32 -5.68
N GLY A 190 -18.10 26.16 -4.39
CA GLY A 190 -18.16 27.24 -3.42
C GLY A 190 -17.15 28.38 -3.67
N GLU A 191 -16.01 28.10 -4.30
CA GLU A 191 -14.99 29.11 -4.61
C GLU A 191 -15.28 29.88 -5.91
N ARG A 192 -15.92 29.23 -6.91
CA ARG A 192 -16.09 29.80 -8.25
C ARG A 192 -17.50 30.29 -8.54
N CYS A 193 -18.47 29.90 -7.76
CA CYS A 193 -19.87 30.30 -7.94
C CYS A 193 -20.31 31.21 -6.80
N ALA A 194 -20.41 32.51 -7.04
CA ALA A 194 -20.65 33.55 -6.04
C ALA A 194 -21.89 33.33 -5.15
N GLN A 195 -22.89 32.55 -5.62
CA GLN A 195 -24.14 32.28 -4.88
C GLN A 195 -24.13 30.91 -4.17
N LEU A 196 -23.06 30.09 -4.33
CA LEU A 196 -22.99 28.78 -3.72
C LEU A 196 -22.18 28.85 -2.39
N PRO A 197 -22.79 28.41 -1.28
CA PRO A 197 -22.07 28.38 0.01
C PRO A 197 -21.03 27.31 0.06
N GLN A 198 -20.11 27.42 1.01
CA GLN A 198 -19.28 26.29 1.40
C GLN A 198 -20.12 25.26 2.16
N VAL A 199 -20.11 24.02 1.69
CA VAL A 199 -20.93 22.94 2.22
C VAL A 199 -20.03 21.85 2.81
N HIS A 200 -20.37 21.39 4.01
CA HIS A 200 -19.71 20.24 4.63
C HIS A 200 -20.20 18.93 4.01
N LEU A 201 -19.27 18.00 3.82
CA LEU A 201 -19.61 16.67 3.31
C LEU A 201 -20.57 15.94 4.25
N GLY A 202 -21.61 15.38 3.68
CA GLY A 202 -22.63 14.58 4.35
C GLY A 202 -23.38 13.71 3.35
N SER A 203 -24.16 12.75 3.83
CA SER A 203 -24.96 11.91 2.96
C SER A 203 -26.25 12.65 2.55
N PRO A 204 -26.57 12.73 1.24
CA PRO A 204 -27.81 13.33 0.78
C PRO A 204 -29.00 12.45 1.20
N LYS A 205 -30.07 13.07 1.69
CA LYS A 205 -31.29 12.35 2.08
C LYS A 205 -32.16 11.96 0.88
N LYS A 206 -32.09 12.73 -0.20
CA LYS A 206 -32.88 12.55 -1.43
C LYS A 206 -32.06 12.98 -2.64
N ALA A 207 -32.38 12.43 -3.81
CA ALA A 207 -31.79 12.85 -5.07
C ALA A 207 -32.15 14.28 -5.45
N ILE A 208 -33.41 14.69 -5.18
CA ILE A 208 -33.87 16.05 -5.42
C ILE A 208 -33.66 16.85 -4.14
N GLY A 209 -32.67 17.77 -4.15
CA GLY A 209 -32.47 18.75 -3.10
C GLY A 209 -33.53 19.86 -3.16
N THR A 210 -33.92 20.39 -2.00
CA THR A 210 -34.93 21.43 -1.87
C THR A 210 -34.37 22.79 -1.43
N ASN A 211 -33.06 22.86 -1.21
CA ASN A 211 -32.29 24.07 -0.97
C ASN A 211 -30.87 23.89 -1.57
N THR A 212 -30.11 24.98 -1.68
CA THR A 212 -28.80 24.99 -2.32
C THR A 212 -27.86 23.95 -1.73
N GLU A 213 -27.76 23.84 -0.42
CA GLU A 213 -26.88 22.88 0.25
C GLU A 213 -27.25 21.44 -0.09
N SER A 214 -28.53 21.07 0.01
CA SER A 214 -28.99 19.71 -0.32
C SER A 214 -28.86 19.40 -1.81
N CYS A 215 -28.98 20.38 -2.70
CA CYS A 215 -28.70 20.21 -4.13
C CYS A 215 -27.21 19.93 -4.37
N MET A 216 -26.32 20.70 -3.72
CA MET A 216 -24.85 20.51 -3.83
C MET A 216 -24.42 19.15 -3.28
N LEU A 217 -24.94 18.73 -2.13
CA LEU A 217 -24.67 17.40 -1.57
C LEU A 217 -25.17 16.27 -2.46
N SER A 218 -26.39 16.40 -2.98
CA SER A 218 -26.94 15.41 -3.91
C SER A 218 -26.07 15.31 -5.17
N GLY A 219 -25.76 16.42 -5.81
CA GLY A 219 -24.92 16.46 -7.01
C GLY A 219 -23.51 15.91 -6.77
N SER A 220 -22.91 16.26 -5.64
CA SER A 220 -21.54 15.83 -5.34
C SER A 220 -21.49 14.37 -4.86
N VAL A 221 -22.25 13.99 -3.86
CA VAL A 221 -22.11 12.66 -3.22
C VAL A 221 -22.86 11.58 -3.99
N LEU A 222 -24.16 11.78 -4.25
CA LEU A 222 -24.94 10.84 -5.06
C LEU A 222 -24.48 10.85 -6.53
N GLY A 223 -24.13 12.02 -7.06
CA GLY A 223 -23.55 12.15 -8.40
C GLY A 223 -22.26 11.35 -8.56
N THR A 224 -21.39 11.30 -7.52
CA THR A 224 -20.19 10.45 -7.53
C THR A 224 -20.55 8.96 -7.50
N ALA A 225 -21.58 8.54 -6.74
CA ALA A 225 -22.02 7.14 -6.78
C ALA A 225 -22.53 6.75 -8.18
N VAL A 226 -23.36 7.61 -8.80
CA VAL A 226 -23.85 7.40 -10.18
C VAL A 226 -22.71 7.39 -11.18
N LEU A 227 -21.68 8.24 -11.01
CA LEU A 227 -20.46 8.24 -11.83
C LEU A 227 -19.75 6.89 -11.73
N ILE A 228 -19.60 6.35 -10.51
CA ILE A 228 -18.95 5.05 -10.30
C ILE A 228 -19.75 3.97 -11.00
N ASP A 229 -21.05 3.85 -10.73
CA ASP A 229 -21.91 2.84 -11.33
C ASP A 229 -21.88 2.90 -12.86
N GLY A 230 -22.07 4.09 -13.44
CA GLY A 230 -22.08 4.24 -14.88
C GLY A 230 -20.72 4.06 -15.55
N MET A 231 -19.64 4.46 -14.88
CA MET A 231 -18.29 4.28 -15.42
C MET A 231 -17.86 2.82 -15.39
N VAL A 232 -18.15 2.10 -14.30
CA VAL A 232 -17.87 0.67 -14.18
C VAL A 232 -18.64 -0.11 -15.26
N GLN A 233 -19.91 0.19 -15.47
CA GLN A 233 -20.70 -0.44 -16.52
C GLN A 233 -20.06 -0.26 -17.91
N ARG A 234 -19.58 0.96 -18.25
CA ARG A 234 -18.90 1.22 -19.53
C ARG A 234 -17.56 0.50 -19.64
N ILE A 235 -16.83 0.37 -18.54
CA ILE A 235 -15.58 -0.38 -18.49
C ILE A 235 -15.85 -1.86 -18.71
N GLU A 236 -16.91 -2.42 -18.12
CA GLU A 236 -17.33 -3.82 -18.31
C GLU A 236 -17.76 -4.09 -19.77
N GLU A 237 -18.48 -3.15 -20.39
CA GLU A 237 -18.84 -3.22 -21.81
C GLU A 237 -17.58 -3.26 -22.70
N GLU A 238 -16.55 -2.44 -22.39
CA GLU A 238 -15.27 -2.43 -23.10
C GLU A 238 -14.43 -3.67 -22.86
N LEU A 239 -14.44 -4.22 -21.64
CA LEU A 239 -13.77 -5.46 -21.28
C LEU A 239 -14.48 -6.71 -21.82
N GLY A 240 -15.75 -6.60 -22.19
CA GLY A 240 -16.60 -7.69 -22.63
C GLY A 240 -16.96 -8.69 -21.52
N SER A 241 -16.83 -8.31 -20.26
CA SER A 241 -17.14 -9.15 -19.09
C SER A 241 -17.34 -8.32 -17.82
N PRO A 242 -18.14 -8.83 -16.85
CA PRO A 242 -18.23 -8.23 -15.53
C PRO A 242 -16.88 -8.14 -14.85
N ALA A 243 -16.68 -7.09 -14.06
CA ALA A 243 -15.45 -6.84 -13.30
C ALA A 243 -15.72 -6.79 -11.80
N THR A 244 -14.76 -7.24 -11.02
CA THR A 244 -14.76 -7.01 -9.56
C THR A 244 -14.52 -5.52 -9.30
N LEU A 245 -15.37 -4.87 -8.50
CA LEU A 245 -15.21 -3.48 -8.10
C LEU A 245 -14.67 -3.40 -6.67
N VAL A 246 -13.52 -2.77 -6.49
CA VAL A 246 -12.94 -2.46 -5.18
C VAL A 246 -12.82 -0.96 -5.03
N VAL A 247 -13.40 -0.40 -3.97
CA VAL A 247 -13.41 1.03 -3.70
C VAL A 247 -12.58 1.33 -2.45
N THR A 248 -11.74 2.36 -2.54
CA THR A 248 -10.88 2.83 -1.45
C THR A 248 -10.97 4.36 -1.34
N GLY A 249 -10.15 4.93 -0.46
CA GLY A 249 -10.07 6.38 -0.26
C GLY A 249 -10.85 6.88 0.95
N GLY A 250 -10.40 8.03 1.47
CA GLY A 250 -10.94 8.58 2.72
C GLY A 250 -12.40 9.03 2.64
N LEU A 251 -12.88 9.30 1.43
CA LEU A 251 -14.25 9.77 1.19
C LEU A 251 -15.21 8.66 0.74
N ALA A 252 -14.70 7.45 0.51
CA ALA A 252 -15.47 6.30 0.03
C ALA A 252 -16.67 5.98 0.93
N LYS A 253 -16.51 6.13 2.25
CA LYS A 253 -17.59 5.89 3.23
C LYS A 253 -18.88 6.68 3.00
N TYR A 254 -18.79 7.85 2.33
CA TYR A 254 -19.97 8.67 2.02
C TYR A 254 -20.66 8.23 0.72
N VAL A 255 -19.92 7.59 -0.18
CA VAL A 255 -20.34 7.28 -1.55
C VAL A 255 -20.75 5.82 -1.70
N THR A 256 -19.96 4.88 -1.16
CA THR A 256 -20.18 3.43 -1.34
C THR A 256 -21.56 2.94 -0.92
N PRO A 257 -22.23 3.48 0.14
CA PRO A 257 -23.59 3.05 0.47
C PRO A 257 -24.66 3.47 -0.56
N LEU A 258 -24.31 4.37 -1.48
CA LEU A 258 -25.22 4.91 -2.50
C LEU A 258 -24.97 4.28 -3.88
N CYS A 259 -23.89 3.53 -4.07
CA CYS A 259 -23.62 2.79 -5.30
C CYS A 259 -24.61 1.62 -5.45
N ARG A 260 -24.97 1.34 -6.68
CA ARG A 260 -25.83 0.19 -7.05
C ARG A 260 -25.05 -1.01 -7.51
N HIS A 261 -23.87 -0.77 -8.10
CA HIS A 261 -22.97 -1.83 -8.51
C HIS A 261 -22.44 -2.57 -7.28
N PRO A 262 -22.41 -3.91 -7.27
CA PRO A 262 -21.76 -4.68 -6.19
C PRO A 262 -20.30 -4.28 -6.05
N LEU A 263 -19.87 -3.98 -4.83
CA LEU A 263 -18.50 -3.52 -4.58
C LEU A 263 -17.96 -4.04 -3.24
N THR A 264 -16.63 -4.07 -3.14
CA THR A 264 -15.91 -4.25 -1.88
C THR A 264 -15.29 -2.91 -1.48
N TYR A 265 -15.58 -2.44 -0.27
CA TYR A 265 -14.90 -1.27 0.29
C TYR A 265 -13.70 -1.70 1.13
N ASP A 266 -12.49 -1.30 0.72
CA ASP A 266 -11.25 -1.55 1.45
C ASP A 266 -10.52 -0.22 1.73
N PRO A 267 -10.69 0.38 2.92
CA PRO A 267 -10.05 1.65 3.27
C PRO A 267 -8.53 1.56 3.44
N GLU A 268 -7.97 0.35 3.45
CA GLU A 268 -6.55 0.08 3.66
C GLU A 268 -5.85 -0.43 2.40
N LEU A 269 -6.53 -0.40 1.24
CA LEU A 269 -6.06 -0.97 -0.02
C LEU A 269 -4.62 -0.53 -0.34
N LEU A 270 -4.35 0.77 -0.31
CA LEU A 270 -3.04 1.35 -0.59
C LEU A 270 -1.95 0.84 0.37
N MET A 271 -2.25 0.80 1.67
CA MET A 271 -1.28 0.34 2.67
C MET A 271 -0.95 -1.14 2.51
N LYS A 272 -1.95 -1.96 2.23
CA LYS A 272 -1.78 -3.39 1.91
C LYS A 272 -0.99 -3.57 0.60
N GLY A 273 -1.25 -2.72 -0.38
CA GLY A 273 -0.53 -2.70 -1.65
C GLY A 273 0.95 -2.36 -1.48
N LEU A 274 1.26 -1.37 -0.66
CA LEU A 274 2.65 -1.04 -0.32
C LEU A 274 3.35 -2.21 0.35
N ALA A 275 2.69 -2.91 1.28
CA ALA A 275 3.26 -4.10 1.91
C ALA A 275 3.52 -5.23 0.90
N LEU A 276 2.60 -5.46 -0.03
CA LEU A 276 2.79 -6.42 -1.13
C LEU A 276 4.02 -6.05 -1.98
N LEU A 277 4.14 -4.78 -2.39
CA LEU A 277 5.27 -4.33 -3.18
C LEU A 277 6.59 -4.42 -2.42
N TYR A 278 6.59 -4.19 -1.10
CA TYR A 278 7.75 -4.46 -0.27
C TYR A 278 8.16 -5.94 -0.35
N GLN A 279 7.24 -6.86 -0.15
CA GLN A 279 7.52 -8.29 -0.20
C GLN A 279 8.08 -8.75 -1.56
N LEU A 280 7.56 -8.18 -2.65
CA LEU A 280 8.01 -8.50 -4.01
C LEU A 280 9.40 -7.94 -4.35
N ASN A 281 9.83 -6.85 -3.68
CA ASN A 281 10.99 -6.05 -4.11
C ASN A 281 12.06 -5.87 -3.04
N ALA A 282 11.79 -6.17 -1.76
CA ALA A 282 12.79 -6.11 -0.72
C ALA A 282 13.94 -7.08 -1.01
N PRO A 283 15.18 -6.68 -0.74
CA PRO A 283 16.32 -7.59 -0.83
C PRO A 283 16.06 -8.82 0.04
N GLN A 284 16.07 -10.01 -0.57
CA GLN A 284 16.00 -11.25 0.20
C GLN A 284 17.32 -11.39 0.98
N GLU A 285 17.25 -11.42 2.29
CA GLU A 285 18.36 -11.83 3.12
C GLU A 285 18.61 -13.31 2.79
N HIS A 286 19.60 -13.58 1.94
CA HIS A 286 20.08 -14.94 1.69
C HIS A 286 20.51 -15.48 3.04
N GLY A 287 19.72 -16.40 3.59
CA GLY A 287 20.07 -17.10 4.80
C GLY A 287 21.49 -17.63 4.66
N ARG A 288 22.41 -17.17 5.53
CA ARG A 288 23.74 -17.75 5.66
C ARG A 288 23.51 -19.24 5.96
N ARG A 289 23.53 -20.06 4.91
CA ARG A 289 23.72 -21.51 5.08
C ARG A 289 25.05 -21.65 5.79
N HIS A 290 25.01 -22.08 7.03
CA HIS A 290 26.18 -22.59 7.73
C HIS A 290 26.67 -23.77 6.91
N GLY A 291 27.63 -23.49 6.03
CA GLY A 291 28.47 -24.49 5.40
C GLY A 291 29.37 -25.06 6.49
N GLY A 292 28.92 -26.10 7.17
CA GLY A 292 29.74 -26.98 7.96
C GLY A 292 30.64 -27.75 7.00
N GLY A 293 31.80 -27.19 6.68
CA GLY A 293 32.89 -27.90 6.00
C GLY A 293 33.36 -29.03 6.89
N ARG A 294 32.98 -30.25 6.58
CA ARG A 294 33.72 -31.44 7.05
C ARG A 294 34.83 -31.70 6.03
N HIS A 295 36.03 -31.33 6.42
CA HIS A 295 37.23 -31.90 5.84
C HIS A 295 37.21 -33.41 6.10
N TYR A 296 37.18 -34.21 5.05
CA TYR A 296 37.70 -35.57 5.05
C TYR A 296 38.89 -35.57 4.15
N GLY A 297 40.09 -35.61 4.77
CA GLY A 297 41.31 -36.01 4.11
C GLY A 297 41.38 -37.53 4.05
N GLN A 298 41.90 -38.06 2.96
CA GLN A 298 42.88 -39.18 2.92
C GLN A 298 43.15 -39.49 1.46
N GLN A 299 44.37 -39.23 1.05
CA GLN A 299 45.43 -40.19 0.71
C GLN A 299 44.99 -41.43 -0.11
N GLY A 300 45.49 -41.54 -1.31
CA GLY A 300 45.47 -42.72 -2.14
C GLY A 300 46.30 -42.52 -3.43
N ARG A 301 47.65 -42.63 -3.31
CA ARG A 301 48.50 -42.81 -4.49
C ARG A 301 48.19 -44.16 -5.11
N LEU A 302 48.22 -44.25 -6.45
CA LEU A 302 48.90 -45.32 -7.20
C LEU A 302 48.82 -45.09 -8.72
N ARG A 303 50.00 -44.76 -9.23
CA ARG A 303 50.74 -45.30 -10.38
C ARG A 303 50.05 -45.55 -11.72
N ALA A 304 50.57 -44.82 -12.63
CA ALA A 304 50.84 -45.02 -14.06
C ALA A 304 50.61 -46.39 -14.68
N LYS A 305 50.19 -46.42 -15.93
CA LYS A 305 50.80 -47.05 -17.07
C LYS A 305 50.12 -46.64 -18.38
N HIS A 306 50.87 -46.02 -19.29
CA HIS A 306 50.78 -46.10 -20.75
C HIS A 306 51.09 -47.55 -21.20
N PRO A 307 50.91 -48.05 -22.45
CA PRO A 307 50.69 -47.34 -23.71
C PRO A 307 49.67 -48.07 -24.66
N HIS A 308 49.18 -47.48 -25.61
CA HIS A 308 49.34 -47.62 -27.08
C HIS A 308 48.32 -46.72 -27.76
#